data_b68c75f34623c0bb910051485d6a595b
#
_entry.id   b68c75f34623c0bb910051485d6a595b
#
_cell.length_a   1.000
_cell.length_b   1.000
_cell.length_c   1.000
_cell.angle_alpha   90.00
_cell.angle_beta   90.00
_cell.angle_gamma   90.00
#
_symmetry.space_group_name_H-M   'P 1'
#
loop_
_entity.id
_entity.type
_entity.pdbx_description
1 polymer ?
#
loop_
_entity_poly.entity_id
_entity_poly.type
_entity_poly.pdbx_seq_one_letter_code
_entity_poly.pdbx_strand_id
1 'polypeptide(L)'
;MKNYKFKDLKIGKTSTFKIKITKKLVSNFMLLSNDLSKIHINDDFSKKYGFKRRVVHGMLIATLYSRLIGMNLPGKYSLLTNIEIKFIKPVYLNDIITIKGKIDTLNKSYKVAIIQIQAKNQLNTIVSS
;
A
#
# COMPACT_ATOMS: atom_id res chain seq x y z
N MET A 1 12.12 0.61 12.82
CA MET A 1 10.84 -0.03 13.17
C MET A 1 10.31 0.57 14.45
N LYS A 2 9.04 0.99 14.48
CA LYS A 2 8.40 1.53 15.68
C LYS A 2 8.00 0.41 16.64
N ASN A 3 7.92 0.72 17.94
CA ASN A 3 7.73 -0.28 19.01
C ASN A 3 6.53 0.05 19.89
N TYR A 4 5.41 0.48 19.30
CA TYR A 4 4.21 0.77 20.08
C TYR A 4 3.58 -0.51 20.63
N LYS A 5 3.42 -0.58 21.94
CA LYS A 5 2.53 -1.57 22.59
C LYS A 5 1.08 -1.11 22.40
N PHE A 6 0.12 -2.01 22.51
CA PHE A 6 -1.29 -1.65 22.33
C PHE A 6 -1.73 -0.47 23.22
N LYS A 7 -1.27 -0.42 24.46
CA LYS A 7 -1.56 0.67 25.41
C LYS A 7 -1.06 2.04 24.96
N ASP A 8 -0.07 2.09 24.04
CA ASP A 8 0.54 3.33 23.56
C ASP A 8 -0.20 3.87 22.31
N LEU A 9 -1.14 3.08 21.79
CA LEU A 9 -1.92 3.47 20.62
C LEU A 9 -3.03 4.44 21.02
N LYS A 10 -3.27 5.43 20.16
CA LYS A 10 -4.34 6.41 20.33
C LYS A 10 -5.07 6.58 19.00
N ILE A 11 -6.40 6.70 19.06
CA ILE A 11 -7.21 7.06 17.89
C ILE A 11 -6.71 8.39 17.32
N GLY A 12 -6.64 8.48 16.00
CA GLY A 12 -6.11 9.64 15.30
C GLY A 12 -4.59 9.66 15.10
N LYS A 13 -3.82 8.76 15.75
CA LYS A 13 -2.38 8.65 15.51
C LYS A 13 -2.11 8.26 14.06
N THR A 14 -1.20 8.96 13.42
CA THR A 14 -0.87 8.76 12.00
C THR A 14 0.58 8.36 11.79
N SER A 15 0.83 7.72 10.66
CA SER A 15 2.18 7.51 10.12
C SER A 15 2.15 7.63 8.61
N THR A 16 3.24 8.12 8.03
CA THR A 16 3.36 8.37 6.60
C THR A 16 4.76 8.04 6.13
N PHE A 17 4.86 7.44 4.94
CA PHE A 17 6.11 7.34 4.21
C PHE A 17 5.88 7.50 2.71
N LYS A 18 6.96 7.81 1.97
CA LYS A 18 6.96 7.91 0.51
C LYS A 18 7.88 6.86 -0.09
N ILE A 19 7.52 6.38 -1.27
CA ILE A 19 8.33 5.44 -2.03
C ILE A 19 8.16 5.67 -3.53
N LYS A 20 9.25 5.63 -4.27
CA LYS A 20 9.23 5.63 -5.74
C LYS A 20 9.02 4.19 -6.23
N ILE A 21 8.07 3.99 -7.12
CA ILE A 21 7.80 2.70 -7.76
C ILE A 21 8.82 2.45 -8.86
N THR A 22 9.92 1.84 -8.51
CA THR A 22 11.03 1.57 -9.43
C THR A 22 10.82 0.29 -10.24
N LYS A 23 11.50 0.19 -11.39
CA LYS A 23 11.53 -1.04 -12.19
C LYS A 23 11.95 -2.25 -11.37
N LYS A 24 12.92 -2.09 -10.46
CA LYS A 24 13.40 -3.15 -9.57
C LYS A 24 12.28 -3.66 -8.65
N LEU A 25 11.48 -2.77 -8.06
CA LEU A 25 10.35 -3.17 -7.21
C LEU A 25 9.32 -3.98 -8.00
N VAL A 26 8.95 -3.51 -9.20
CA VAL A 26 8.00 -4.19 -10.07
C VAL A 26 8.55 -5.56 -10.49
N SER A 27 9.82 -5.65 -10.89
CA SER A 27 10.45 -6.92 -11.25
C SER A 27 10.50 -7.91 -10.09
N ASN A 28 10.84 -7.45 -8.89
CA ASN A 28 10.85 -8.31 -7.70
C ASN A 28 9.44 -8.82 -7.36
N PHE A 29 8.41 -7.98 -7.53
CA PHE A 29 7.03 -8.40 -7.31
C PHE A 29 6.59 -9.43 -8.35
N MET A 30 6.94 -9.24 -9.62
CA MET A 30 6.66 -10.24 -10.68
C MET A 30 7.32 -11.59 -10.38
N LEU A 31 8.57 -11.59 -9.91
CA LEU A 31 9.28 -12.82 -9.52
C LEU A 31 8.58 -13.51 -8.34
N LEU A 32 8.11 -12.75 -7.37
CA LEU A 32 7.43 -13.28 -6.19
C LEU A 32 6.03 -13.83 -6.52
N SER A 33 5.25 -13.07 -7.28
CA SER A 33 3.85 -13.37 -7.55
C SER A 33 3.63 -14.29 -8.75
N ASN A 34 4.60 -14.36 -9.66
CA ASN A 34 4.49 -14.96 -10.99
C ASN A 34 3.30 -14.40 -11.82
N ASP A 35 2.84 -13.17 -11.49
CA ASP A 35 1.80 -12.48 -12.24
C ASP A 35 2.42 -11.71 -13.42
N LEU A 36 2.37 -12.34 -14.59
CA LEU A 36 2.87 -11.81 -15.86
C LEU A 36 1.73 -11.37 -16.77
N SER A 37 0.60 -10.94 -16.21
CA SER A 37 -0.54 -10.44 -16.98
C SER A 37 -0.12 -9.31 -17.92
N LYS A 38 -0.61 -9.35 -19.16
CA LYS A 38 -0.19 -8.44 -20.24
C LYS A 38 -0.37 -6.96 -19.89
N ILE A 39 -1.36 -6.62 -19.06
CA ILE A 39 -1.58 -5.26 -18.59
C ILE A 39 -0.41 -4.71 -17.75
N HIS A 40 0.37 -5.59 -17.14
CA HIS A 40 1.50 -5.23 -16.30
C HIS A 40 2.85 -5.25 -17.03
N ILE A 41 2.93 -5.94 -18.17
CA ILE A 41 4.22 -6.16 -18.86
C ILE A 41 4.27 -5.60 -20.29
N ASN A 42 3.14 -5.22 -20.89
CA ASN A 42 3.07 -4.78 -22.27
C ASN A 42 2.35 -3.43 -22.41
N ASP A 43 3.08 -2.42 -22.86
CA ASP A 43 2.55 -1.06 -23.00
C ASP A 43 1.46 -0.95 -24.06
N ASP A 44 1.63 -1.62 -25.23
CA ASP A 44 0.66 -1.54 -26.32
C ASP A 44 -0.65 -2.23 -25.94
N PHE A 45 -0.56 -3.36 -25.24
CA PHE A 45 -1.74 -4.01 -24.69
C PHE A 45 -2.47 -3.08 -23.73
N SER A 46 -1.76 -2.46 -22.77
CA SER A 46 -2.37 -1.57 -21.78
C SER A 46 -3.02 -0.34 -22.43
N LYS A 47 -2.41 0.23 -23.47
CA LYS A 47 -2.99 1.36 -24.22
C LYS A 47 -4.30 1.00 -24.91
N LYS A 48 -4.45 -0.22 -25.45
CA LYS A 48 -5.71 -0.69 -26.04
C LYS A 48 -6.87 -0.71 -25.03
N TYR A 49 -6.55 -0.85 -23.74
CA TYR A 49 -7.53 -0.84 -22.65
C TYR A 49 -7.65 0.53 -21.96
N GLY A 50 -7.15 1.60 -22.60
CA GLY A 50 -7.34 2.98 -22.13
C GLY A 50 -6.33 3.47 -21.09
N PHE A 51 -5.26 2.71 -20.82
CA PHE A 51 -4.19 3.14 -19.92
C PHE A 51 -3.06 3.85 -20.68
N LYS A 52 -2.34 4.73 -20.01
CA LYS A 52 -1.21 5.46 -20.63
C LYS A 52 -0.07 4.53 -21.05
N ARG A 53 0.19 3.49 -20.29
CA ARG A 53 1.22 2.46 -20.44
C ARG A 53 0.91 1.31 -19.48
N ARG A 54 1.78 0.30 -19.41
CA ARG A 54 1.59 -0.81 -18.47
C ARG A 54 1.37 -0.32 -17.03
N VAL A 55 0.38 -0.90 -16.37
CA VAL A 55 -0.06 -0.56 -15.02
C VAL A 55 0.73 -1.37 -14.01
N VAL A 56 1.16 -0.75 -12.92
CA VAL A 56 1.79 -1.45 -11.80
C VAL A 56 0.74 -2.33 -11.10
N HIS A 57 1.15 -3.51 -10.67
CA HIS A 57 0.28 -4.44 -9.93
C HIS A 57 -0.33 -3.77 -8.69
N GLY A 58 -1.65 -3.83 -8.57
CA GLY A 58 -2.32 -3.30 -7.37
C GLY A 58 -1.82 -3.95 -6.10
N MET A 59 -1.58 -5.26 -6.13
CA MET A 59 -1.07 -6.00 -4.98
C MET A 59 0.34 -5.58 -4.55
N LEU A 60 1.17 -5.04 -5.46
CA LEU A 60 2.44 -4.40 -5.06
C LEU A 60 2.16 -3.20 -4.15
N ILE A 61 1.15 -2.39 -4.47
CA ILE A 61 0.75 -1.26 -3.61
C ILE A 61 0.21 -1.76 -2.27
N ALA A 62 -0.55 -2.86 -2.27
CA ALA A 62 -1.04 -3.49 -1.04
C ALA A 62 0.11 -3.97 -0.11
N THR A 63 1.26 -4.40 -0.66
CA THR A 63 2.42 -4.77 0.17
C THR A 63 2.97 -3.57 0.95
N LEU A 64 2.79 -2.35 0.46
CA LEU A 64 3.19 -1.13 1.16
C LEU A 64 2.31 -0.85 2.39
N TYR A 65 1.05 -1.31 2.37
CA TYR A 65 0.17 -1.27 3.54
C TYR A 65 0.69 -2.21 4.64
N SER A 66 1.08 -3.42 4.26
CA SER A 66 1.73 -4.36 5.19
C SER A 66 3.01 -3.75 5.79
N ARG A 67 3.83 -3.09 4.98
CA ARG A 67 5.01 -2.36 5.46
C ARG A 67 4.65 -1.28 6.49
N LEU A 68 3.59 -0.50 6.23
CA LEU A 68 3.15 0.54 7.17
C LEU A 68 2.78 -0.09 8.51
N ILE A 69 1.99 -1.15 8.49
CA ILE A 69 1.55 -1.87 9.70
C ILE A 69 2.74 -2.43 10.48
N GLY A 70 3.59 -3.20 9.84
CA GLY A 70 4.68 -3.92 10.50
C GLY A 70 5.84 -3.04 10.94
N MET A 71 6.09 -1.92 10.26
CA MET A 71 7.28 -1.10 10.50
C MET A 71 6.99 0.23 11.18
N ASN A 72 5.78 0.79 11.00
CA ASN A 72 5.48 2.17 11.36
C ASN A 72 4.33 2.31 12.35
N LEU A 73 3.17 1.72 12.07
CA LEU A 73 1.95 1.95 12.84
C LEU A 73 1.04 0.71 12.82
N PRO A 74 0.99 -0.09 13.87
CA PRO A 74 1.66 0.01 15.17
C PRO A 74 3.14 -0.38 15.19
N GLY A 75 3.64 -1.16 14.22
CA GLY A 75 5.02 -1.61 14.16
C GLY A 75 5.24 -2.99 14.79
N LYS A 76 6.34 -3.18 15.50
CA LYS A 76 6.91 -4.46 15.94
C LYS A 76 5.91 -5.48 16.54
N TYR A 77 4.92 -5.00 17.28
CA TYR A 77 4.00 -5.88 18.02
C TYR A 77 2.66 -6.10 17.31
N SER A 78 2.60 -5.81 16.01
CA SER A 78 1.38 -5.98 15.23
C SER A 78 1.40 -7.25 14.38
N LEU A 79 0.23 -7.86 14.25
CA LEU A 79 -0.06 -8.89 13.28
C LEU A 79 -1.22 -8.40 12.41
N LEU A 80 -1.00 -8.34 11.10
CA LEU A 80 -2.05 -8.02 10.15
C LEU A 80 -2.93 -9.26 9.95
N THR A 81 -4.19 -9.18 10.38
CA THR A 81 -5.14 -10.31 10.32
C THR A 81 -6.19 -10.15 9.24
N ASN A 82 -6.48 -8.90 8.84
CA ASN A 82 -7.44 -8.62 7.79
C ASN A 82 -7.04 -7.37 7.03
N ILE A 83 -7.33 -7.34 5.74
CA ILE A 83 -7.17 -6.18 4.87
C ILE A 83 -8.35 -6.09 3.90
N GLU A 84 -8.90 -4.91 3.78
CA GLU A 84 -9.83 -4.53 2.71
C GLU A 84 -9.21 -3.38 1.95
N ILE A 85 -9.10 -3.50 0.63
CA ILE A 85 -8.48 -2.51 -0.22
C ILE A 85 -9.24 -2.31 -1.51
N LYS A 86 -9.41 -1.04 -1.92
CA LYS A 86 -9.93 -0.66 -3.22
C LYS A 86 -8.83 -0.02 -4.05
N PHE A 87 -8.65 -0.49 -5.27
CA PHE A 87 -7.76 0.11 -6.27
C PHE A 87 -8.57 1.10 -7.10
N ILE A 88 -8.30 2.40 -6.94
CA ILE A 88 -9.15 3.49 -7.44
C ILE A 88 -8.60 4.06 -8.75
N LYS A 89 -7.30 4.24 -8.83
CA LYS A 89 -6.61 4.77 -10.01
C LYS A 89 -5.34 3.95 -10.30
N PRO A 90 -4.96 3.82 -11.58
CA PRO A 90 -3.75 3.10 -11.95
C PRO A 90 -2.50 3.80 -11.39
N VAL A 91 -1.53 2.98 -11.01
CA VAL A 91 -0.17 3.41 -10.66
C VAL A 91 0.75 3.03 -11.79
N TYR A 92 1.68 3.90 -12.11
CA TYR A 92 2.65 3.71 -13.18
C TYR A 92 4.08 3.64 -12.65
N LEU A 93 4.95 3.07 -13.47
CA LEU A 93 6.38 3.04 -13.18
C LEU A 93 6.90 4.47 -12.96
N ASN A 94 7.74 4.65 -11.96
CA ASN A 94 8.31 5.91 -11.49
C ASN A 94 7.36 6.84 -10.73
N ASP A 95 6.09 6.46 -10.54
CA ASP A 95 5.23 7.20 -9.61
C ASP A 95 5.84 7.23 -8.20
N ILE A 96 5.65 8.35 -7.52
CA ILE A 96 6.02 8.51 -6.11
C ILE A 96 4.75 8.34 -5.29
N ILE A 97 4.67 7.24 -4.55
CA ILE A 97 3.49 6.90 -3.76
C ILE A 97 3.72 7.32 -2.31
N THR A 98 2.79 8.10 -1.79
CA THR A 98 2.70 8.44 -0.37
C THR A 98 1.68 7.53 0.28
N ILE A 99 2.13 6.71 1.23
CA ILE A 99 1.27 5.85 2.06
C ILE A 99 1.07 6.54 3.39
N LYS A 100 -0.19 6.78 3.74
CA LYS A 100 -0.58 7.37 5.04
C LYS A 100 -1.57 6.46 5.74
N GLY A 101 -1.27 6.09 6.99
CA GLY A 101 -2.16 5.37 7.88
C GLY A 101 -2.59 6.22 9.05
N LYS A 102 -3.81 5.99 9.53
CA LYS A 102 -4.40 6.61 10.72
C LYS A 102 -5.13 5.57 11.54
N ILE A 103 -4.88 5.51 12.83
CA ILE A 103 -5.67 4.67 13.73
C ILE A 103 -7.09 5.24 13.82
N ASP A 104 -8.05 4.43 13.39
CA ASP A 104 -9.47 4.78 13.38
C ASP A 104 -10.18 4.27 14.63
N THR A 105 -9.99 3.00 14.96
CA THR A 105 -10.68 2.34 16.07
C THR A 105 -9.72 1.47 16.88
N LEU A 106 -9.94 1.43 18.19
CA LEU A 106 -9.21 0.57 19.13
C LEU A 106 -10.21 -0.26 19.95
N ASN A 107 -10.12 -1.59 19.86
CA ASN A 107 -10.84 -2.49 20.74
C ASN A 107 -9.89 -3.02 21.83
N LYS A 108 -10.08 -2.55 23.06
CA LYS A 108 -9.19 -2.87 24.18
C LYS A 108 -9.32 -4.32 24.64
N SER A 109 -10.53 -4.89 24.59
CA SER A 109 -10.79 -6.26 25.03
C SER A 109 -10.07 -7.29 24.15
N TYR A 110 -10.10 -7.12 22.84
CA TYR A 110 -9.45 -8.02 21.88
C TYR A 110 -8.06 -7.53 21.44
N LYS A 111 -7.62 -6.37 21.90
CA LYS A 111 -6.37 -5.70 21.47
C LYS A 111 -6.27 -5.57 19.94
N VAL A 112 -7.38 -5.19 19.32
CA VAL A 112 -7.49 -4.99 17.88
C VAL A 112 -7.50 -3.49 17.56
N ALA A 113 -6.74 -3.09 16.56
CA ALA A 113 -6.74 -1.75 15.99
C ALA A 113 -7.22 -1.80 14.54
N ILE A 114 -8.14 -0.91 14.16
CA ILE A 114 -8.50 -0.66 12.78
C ILE A 114 -7.71 0.56 12.31
N ILE A 115 -7.03 0.42 11.20
CA ILE A 115 -6.18 1.48 10.62
C ILE A 115 -6.66 1.77 9.22
N GLN A 116 -7.13 2.98 9.00
CA GLN A 116 -7.43 3.48 7.67
C GLN A 116 -6.14 3.87 6.97
N ILE A 117 -5.94 3.38 5.75
CA ILE A 117 -4.74 3.64 4.96
C ILE A 117 -5.16 4.20 3.60
N GLN A 118 -4.43 5.21 3.13
CA GLN A 118 -4.54 5.76 1.79
C GLN A 118 -3.18 5.77 1.10
N ALA A 119 -3.19 5.45 -0.19
CA ALA A 119 -2.06 5.66 -1.09
C ALA A 119 -2.40 6.78 -2.07
N LYS A 120 -1.51 7.75 -2.20
CA LYS A 120 -1.62 8.87 -3.16
C LYS A 120 -0.38 8.93 -4.03
N ASN A 121 -0.57 9.27 -5.30
CA ASN A 121 0.55 9.54 -6.21
C ASN A 121 1.13 10.95 -6.02
N GLN A 122 2.12 11.33 -6.81
CA GLN A 122 2.77 12.64 -6.77
C GLN A 122 1.84 13.81 -7.11
N LEU A 123 0.72 13.56 -7.77
CA LEU A 123 -0.31 14.55 -8.08
C LEU A 123 -1.38 14.67 -6.98
N ASN A 124 -1.11 14.07 -5.81
CA ASN A 124 -2.05 13.99 -4.69
C ASN A 124 -3.37 13.24 -4.99
N THR A 125 -3.38 12.44 -6.06
CA THR A 125 -4.54 11.61 -6.44
C THR A 125 -4.55 10.34 -5.61
N ILE A 126 -5.69 9.98 -5.01
CA ILE A 126 -5.85 8.71 -4.31
C ILE A 126 -5.84 7.58 -5.34
N VAL A 127 -4.89 6.66 -5.20
CA VAL A 127 -4.74 5.49 -6.07
C VAL A 127 -5.29 4.23 -5.44
N SER A 128 -5.28 4.15 -4.11
CA SER A 128 -5.93 3.09 -3.35
C SER A 128 -6.27 3.53 -1.93
N SER A 129 -7.22 2.86 -1.32
CA SER A 129 -7.60 3.05 0.08
C SER A 129 -8.17 1.77 0.68
#